data_eb00649cabfeed70353a460c4bb32977
#
_entry.id   eb00649cabfeed70353a460c4bb32977
#
_cell.length_a   1.000
_cell.length_b   1.000
_cell.length_c   1.000
_cell.angle_alpha   90.00
_cell.angle_beta   90.00
_cell.angle_gamma   90.00
#
_symmetry.space_group_name_H-M   'P 1'
#
loop_
_entity.id
_entity.type
_entity.pdbx_description
1 polymer ?
#
loop_
_entity_poly.entity_id
_entity_poly.type
_entity_poly.pdbx_seq_one_letter_code
_entity_poly.pdbx_strand_id
1 'polypeptide(L)'
;AAIAKEIAYRNAPTATSVILAAGLPLTSFGREKKAFRAYLLREGKPVSFSYEGISYETSVQDVKLFPQGYAAILQHSDLLNEPSVILADIGGWTVDIMRLDNRIPNAASCRSLELGMIRCLDEIAEQVRRSLNLSLTSVQIENVLRGSPDSMDDRVKAIIQREAGLYARRILSAIAEAGLDCRAMPVVFLGGGAGLMK
;
A
#
# COMPACT_ATOMS: atom_id res chain seq x y z
N ALA A 1 17.19 9.84 10.50
CA ALA A 1 17.84 8.62 9.98
C ALA A 1 17.85 8.60 8.44
N ALA A 2 16.70 8.57 7.73
CA ALA A 2 16.68 8.44 6.26
C ALA A 2 17.48 9.52 5.53
N ILE A 3 17.28 10.79 5.89
CA ILE A 3 18.01 11.92 5.29
C ILE A 3 19.52 11.79 5.55
N ALA A 4 19.93 11.44 6.78
CA ALA A 4 21.37 11.27 7.10
C ALA A 4 22.01 10.14 6.28
N LYS A 5 21.32 8.99 6.14
CA LYS A 5 21.81 7.88 5.32
C LYS A 5 21.95 8.26 3.86
N GLU A 6 21.00 9.02 3.32
CA GLU A 6 21.06 9.47 1.92
C GLU A 6 22.19 10.48 1.69
N ILE A 7 22.40 11.42 2.63
CA ILE A 7 23.53 12.35 2.60
C ILE A 7 24.86 11.57 2.61
N ALA A 8 25.01 10.59 3.50
CA ALA A 8 26.21 9.76 3.58
C ALA A 8 26.41 8.92 2.30
N TYR A 9 25.36 8.30 1.78
CA TYR A 9 25.41 7.49 0.54
C TYR A 9 25.86 8.32 -0.66
N ARG A 10 25.42 9.59 -0.74
CA ARG A 10 25.79 10.50 -1.83
C ARG A 10 27.12 11.25 -1.58
N ASN A 11 27.80 11.02 -0.45
CA ASN A 11 28.96 11.81 -0.03
C ASN A 11 28.68 13.33 -0.05
N ALA A 12 27.46 13.73 0.28
CA ALA A 12 27.07 15.13 0.31
C ALA A 12 27.50 15.79 1.64
N PRO A 13 27.67 17.13 1.67
CA PRO A 13 27.97 17.86 2.91
C PRO A 13 26.88 17.65 3.96
N THR A 14 27.27 17.59 5.24
CA THR A 14 26.33 17.45 6.37
C THR A 14 25.40 18.67 6.53
N ALA A 15 25.85 19.83 6.04
CA ALA A 15 25.03 21.03 5.88
C ALA A 15 24.57 21.10 4.42
N THR A 16 23.29 20.75 4.15
CA THR A 16 22.79 20.66 2.79
C THR A 16 21.28 20.90 2.69
N SER A 17 20.84 21.31 1.52
CA SER A 17 19.39 21.37 1.23
C SER A 17 18.94 20.08 0.52
N VAL A 18 17.71 19.66 0.83
CA VAL A 18 17.13 18.43 0.32
C VAL A 18 15.80 18.68 -0.37
N ILE A 19 15.50 17.87 -1.37
CA ILE A 19 14.15 17.72 -1.94
C ILE A 19 13.57 16.44 -1.37
N LEU A 20 12.39 16.53 -0.74
CA LEU A 20 11.71 15.39 -0.17
C LEU A 20 10.69 14.83 -1.15
N ALA A 21 10.73 13.51 -1.37
CA ALA A 21 9.63 12.75 -1.94
C ALA A 21 8.89 12.05 -0.79
N ALA A 22 7.61 12.31 -0.62
CA ALA A 22 6.83 11.73 0.47
C ALA A 22 5.47 11.22 -0.04
N GLY A 23 5.01 10.12 0.56
CA GLY A 23 3.71 9.52 0.28
C GLY A 23 2.63 10.03 1.23
N LEU A 24 1.42 10.16 0.72
CA LEU A 24 0.20 10.35 1.50
C LEU A 24 -0.78 9.22 1.21
N PRO A 25 -1.57 8.79 2.21
CA PRO A 25 -2.67 7.85 1.99
C PRO A 25 -3.58 8.32 0.86
N LEU A 26 -4.10 7.37 0.06
CA LEU A 26 -4.95 7.69 -1.09
C LEU A 26 -6.14 8.56 -0.70
N THR A 27 -6.80 8.22 0.40
CA THR A 27 -8.00 8.90 0.91
C THR A 27 -7.75 10.33 1.40
N SER A 28 -6.53 10.64 1.88
CA SER A 28 -6.17 11.98 2.35
C SER A 28 -5.41 12.81 1.32
N PHE A 29 -4.91 12.20 0.25
CA PHE A 29 -4.06 12.87 -0.74
C PHE A 29 -4.67 14.17 -1.31
N GLY A 30 -5.93 14.13 -1.71
CA GLY A 30 -6.62 15.32 -2.25
C GLY A 30 -6.79 16.44 -1.21
N ARG A 31 -7.13 16.08 0.02
CA ARG A 31 -7.50 17.00 1.11
C ARG A 31 -6.29 17.57 1.83
N GLU A 32 -5.28 16.72 2.11
CA GLU A 32 -4.22 17.05 3.06
C GLU A 32 -2.90 17.48 2.41
N LYS A 33 -2.74 17.25 1.09
CA LYS A 33 -1.46 17.49 0.40
C LYS A 33 -0.90 18.91 0.61
N LYS A 34 -1.74 19.93 0.63
CA LYS A 34 -1.28 21.33 0.82
C LYS A 34 -0.74 21.55 2.23
N ALA A 35 -1.48 21.10 3.24
CA ALA A 35 -1.08 21.25 4.65
C ALA A 35 0.17 20.42 4.95
N PHE A 36 0.21 19.17 4.45
CA PHE A 36 1.36 18.29 4.64
C PHE A 36 2.63 18.80 3.95
N ARG A 37 2.48 19.35 2.73
CA ARG A 37 3.60 20.01 2.04
C ARG A 37 4.14 21.19 2.84
N ALA A 38 3.28 22.07 3.34
CA ALA A 38 3.67 23.20 4.16
C ALA A 38 4.36 22.77 5.46
N TYR A 39 3.82 21.74 6.11
CA TYR A 39 4.43 21.13 7.32
C TYR A 39 5.87 20.63 7.05
N LEU A 40 6.09 19.91 5.95
CA LEU A 40 7.41 19.38 5.61
C LEU A 40 8.39 20.48 5.16
N LEU A 41 7.92 21.52 4.46
CA LEU A 41 8.75 22.65 4.03
C LEU A 41 9.24 23.51 5.20
N ARG A 42 8.53 23.54 6.34
CA ARG A 42 8.90 24.30 7.54
C ARG A 42 9.29 25.75 7.27
N GLU A 43 8.65 26.39 6.30
CA GLU A 43 8.99 27.76 5.88
C GLU A 43 10.47 27.93 5.44
N GLY A 44 11.10 26.86 4.98
CA GLY A 44 12.52 26.86 4.61
C GLY A 44 13.50 26.88 5.79
N LYS A 45 13.01 26.80 7.04
CA LYS A 45 13.87 26.81 8.23
C LYS A 45 14.71 25.54 8.29
N PRO A 46 16.03 25.64 8.55
CA PRO A 46 16.90 24.49 8.69
C PRO A 46 16.55 23.66 9.93
N VAL A 47 16.86 22.38 9.86
CA VAL A 47 16.72 21.42 10.95
C VAL A 47 18.10 20.88 11.28
N SER A 48 18.52 21.09 12.50
CA SER A 48 19.75 20.48 13.04
C SER A 48 19.39 19.20 13.79
N PHE A 49 20.11 18.12 13.53
CA PHE A 49 19.95 16.84 14.21
C PHE A 49 21.25 16.06 14.20
N SER A 50 21.36 15.07 15.10
CA SER A 50 22.52 14.15 15.15
C SER A 50 22.04 12.74 14.79
N TYR A 51 22.86 12.04 14.01
CA TYR A 51 22.65 10.64 13.67
C TYR A 51 24.01 9.92 13.66
N GLU A 52 24.13 8.83 14.43
CA GLU A 52 25.38 8.06 14.62
C GLU A 52 26.59 8.92 14.97
N GLY A 53 26.39 9.91 15.86
CA GLY A 53 27.47 10.82 16.35
C GLY A 53 27.83 11.95 15.38
N ILE A 54 27.24 11.99 14.17
CA ILE A 54 27.50 13.03 13.18
C ILE A 54 26.37 14.07 13.26
N SER A 55 26.73 15.35 13.28
CA SER A 55 25.80 16.47 13.28
C SER A 55 25.43 16.87 11.84
N TYR A 56 24.15 17.05 11.59
CA TYR A 56 23.62 17.46 10.29
C TYR A 56 22.82 18.76 10.46
N GLU A 57 22.86 19.59 9.42
CA GLU A 57 21.97 20.73 9.28
C GLU A 57 21.34 20.69 7.89
N THR A 58 20.02 20.51 7.83
CA THR A 58 19.31 20.36 6.56
C THR A 58 18.16 21.33 6.43
N SER A 59 17.99 21.91 5.25
CA SER A 59 16.80 22.67 4.87
C SER A 59 16.03 21.93 3.79
N VAL A 60 14.71 21.98 3.84
CA VAL A 60 13.85 21.38 2.81
C VAL A 60 13.58 22.44 1.73
N GLN A 61 14.16 22.28 0.55
CA GLN A 61 14.03 23.19 -0.58
C GLN A 61 12.68 22.99 -1.28
N ASP A 62 12.27 21.75 -1.46
CA ASP A 62 11.00 21.39 -2.10
C ASP A 62 10.47 20.06 -1.55
N VAL A 63 9.16 19.88 -1.69
CA VAL A 63 8.47 18.63 -1.32
C VAL A 63 7.60 18.18 -2.48
N LYS A 64 7.89 16.98 -3.00
CA LYS A 64 7.07 16.29 -3.99
C LYS A 64 6.21 15.27 -3.25
N LEU A 65 4.89 15.42 -3.36
CA LEU A 65 3.94 14.52 -2.72
C LEU A 65 3.30 13.59 -3.75
N PHE A 66 3.27 12.32 -3.41
CA PHE A 66 2.70 11.25 -4.21
C PHE A 66 1.64 10.51 -3.40
N PRO A 67 0.60 9.97 -4.03
CA PRO A 67 -0.28 9.03 -3.33
C PRO A 67 0.48 7.74 -3.03
N GLN A 68 0.16 7.10 -1.90
CA GLN A 68 0.70 5.77 -1.59
C GLN A 68 0.40 4.79 -2.73
N GLY A 69 1.34 3.90 -3.00
CA GLY A 69 1.23 2.97 -4.13
C GLY A 69 1.63 3.53 -5.50
N TYR A 70 1.67 4.86 -5.69
CA TYR A 70 2.06 5.45 -6.97
C TYR A 70 3.48 5.03 -7.41
N ALA A 71 4.40 4.90 -6.45
CA ALA A 71 5.76 4.46 -6.73
C ALA A 71 5.83 3.03 -7.32
N ALA A 72 4.88 2.16 -6.99
CA ALA A 72 4.83 0.81 -7.52
C ALA A 72 4.55 0.79 -9.03
N ILE A 73 3.69 1.69 -9.52
CA ILE A 73 3.36 1.76 -10.95
C ILE A 73 4.52 2.31 -11.79
N LEU A 74 5.40 3.11 -11.19
CA LEU A 74 6.57 3.63 -11.89
C LEU A 74 7.57 2.53 -12.27
N GLN A 75 7.49 1.35 -11.64
CA GLN A 75 8.30 0.18 -11.97
C GLN A 75 7.71 -0.64 -13.13
N HIS A 76 6.49 -0.33 -13.56
CA HIS A 76 5.75 -1.01 -14.62
C HIS A 76 5.48 -0.03 -15.78
N SER A 77 6.52 0.22 -16.58
CA SER A 77 6.47 1.22 -17.66
C SER A 77 5.41 0.93 -18.73
N ASP A 78 5.06 -0.34 -18.94
CA ASP A 78 3.97 -0.80 -19.80
C ASP A 78 2.62 -0.25 -19.35
N LEU A 79 2.34 -0.32 -18.05
CA LEU A 79 1.09 0.19 -17.47
C LEU A 79 1.01 1.73 -17.52
N LEU A 80 2.14 2.41 -17.57
CA LEU A 80 2.17 3.87 -17.72
C LEU A 80 1.69 4.35 -19.10
N ASN A 81 1.59 3.46 -20.08
CA ASN A 81 1.08 3.80 -21.41
C ASN A 81 -0.44 3.63 -21.53
N GLU A 82 -1.06 3.01 -20.52
CA GLU A 82 -2.51 2.88 -20.47
C GLU A 82 -3.18 4.23 -20.16
N PRO A 83 -4.31 4.55 -20.82
CA PRO A 83 -5.03 5.81 -20.57
C PRO A 83 -5.58 5.89 -19.16
N SER A 84 -5.96 4.74 -18.56
CA SER A 84 -6.42 4.65 -17.19
C SER A 84 -5.97 3.34 -16.54
N VAL A 85 -5.54 3.41 -15.27
CA VAL A 85 -5.10 2.25 -14.47
C VAL A 85 -5.72 2.36 -13.09
N ILE A 86 -6.21 1.25 -12.55
CA ILE A 86 -6.68 1.15 -11.17
C ILE A 86 -5.52 0.74 -10.28
N LEU A 87 -5.30 1.46 -9.19
CA LEU A 87 -4.46 1.04 -8.07
C LEU A 87 -5.36 0.53 -6.95
N ALA A 88 -5.03 -0.65 -6.41
CA ALA A 88 -5.71 -1.25 -5.27
C ALA A 88 -4.67 -1.68 -4.24
N ASP A 89 -4.52 -0.89 -3.17
CA ASP A 89 -3.59 -1.15 -2.06
C ASP A 89 -4.32 -1.98 -0.99
N ILE A 90 -3.99 -3.26 -0.90
CA ILE A 90 -4.57 -4.19 0.06
C ILE A 90 -3.75 -4.17 1.34
N GLY A 91 -4.17 -3.31 2.27
CA GLY A 91 -3.58 -3.16 3.59
C GLY A 91 -4.13 -4.15 4.63
N GLY A 92 -3.73 -3.96 5.89
CA GLY A 92 -4.24 -4.75 7.02
C GLY A 92 -5.73 -4.50 7.29
N TRP A 93 -6.15 -3.24 7.33
CA TRP A 93 -7.52 -2.83 7.66
C TRP A 93 -8.37 -2.50 6.46
N THR A 94 -7.78 -1.88 5.44
CA THR A 94 -8.49 -1.34 4.28
C THR A 94 -7.91 -1.86 2.98
N VAL A 95 -8.72 -1.79 1.94
CA VAL A 95 -8.30 -1.76 0.54
C VAL A 95 -8.53 -0.35 0.04
N ASP A 96 -7.45 0.35 -0.23
CA ASP A 96 -7.51 1.70 -0.75
C ASP A 96 -7.39 1.67 -2.27
N ILE A 97 -8.37 2.23 -2.96
CA ILE A 97 -8.45 2.21 -4.42
C ILE A 97 -8.39 3.61 -5.00
N MET A 98 -7.74 3.73 -6.15
CA MET A 98 -7.64 4.97 -6.91
C MET A 98 -7.46 4.66 -8.40
N ARG A 99 -8.01 5.51 -9.27
CA ARG A 99 -7.70 5.51 -10.69
C ARG A 99 -6.62 6.54 -11.00
N LEU A 100 -5.70 6.16 -11.85
CA LEU A 100 -4.81 7.07 -12.56
C LEU A 100 -5.38 7.31 -13.95
N ASP A 101 -5.50 8.57 -14.37
CA ASP A 101 -5.88 8.96 -15.71
C ASP A 101 -4.68 9.65 -16.37
N ASN A 102 -4.16 9.10 -17.45
CA ASN A 102 -2.94 9.60 -18.13
C ASN A 102 -1.79 9.84 -17.13
N ARG A 103 -1.53 8.87 -16.25
CA ARG A 103 -0.51 8.91 -15.17
C ARG A 103 -0.80 9.91 -14.04
N ILE A 104 -1.93 10.60 -14.06
CA ILE A 104 -2.30 11.59 -13.04
C ILE A 104 -3.29 10.95 -12.05
N PRO A 105 -3.00 11.01 -10.74
CA PRO A 105 -3.92 10.52 -9.72
C PRO A 105 -5.26 11.25 -9.75
N ASN A 106 -6.34 10.52 -9.95
CA ASN A 106 -7.70 11.06 -9.91
C ASN A 106 -8.25 11.00 -8.48
N ALA A 107 -8.14 12.11 -7.76
CA ALA A 107 -8.58 12.20 -6.36
C ALA A 107 -10.08 11.92 -6.17
N ALA A 108 -10.92 12.18 -7.19
CA ALA A 108 -12.35 11.91 -7.11
C ALA A 108 -12.69 10.41 -7.14
N SER A 109 -11.77 9.58 -7.64
CA SER A 109 -11.91 8.11 -7.68
C SER A 109 -11.42 7.42 -6.42
N CYS A 110 -10.76 8.13 -5.50
CA CYS A 110 -10.24 7.54 -4.27
C CYS A 110 -11.37 7.01 -3.38
N ARG A 111 -11.23 5.75 -2.95
CA ARG A 111 -12.12 5.10 -1.98
C ARG A 111 -11.29 4.26 -1.03
N SER A 112 -11.77 4.10 0.19
CA SER A 112 -11.25 3.16 1.18
C SER A 112 -12.35 2.17 1.51
N LEU A 113 -12.06 0.90 1.34
CA LEU A 113 -12.97 -0.21 1.58
C LEU A 113 -12.50 -0.95 2.83
N GLU A 114 -13.39 -1.24 3.77
CA GLU A 114 -13.08 -2.00 5.00
C GLU A 114 -12.96 -3.51 4.70
N LEU A 115 -12.07 -3.87 3.77
CA LEU A 115 -11.85 -5.22 3.26
C LEU A 115 -10.37 -5.61 3.35
N GLY A 116 -9.65 -5.11 4.38
CA GLY A 116 -8.24 -5.43 4.56
C GLY A 116 -7.99 -6.88 5.01
N MET A 117 -6.71 -7.27 5.02
CA MET A 117 -6.27 -8.64 5.27
C MET A 117 -6.63 -9.17 6.66
N ILE A 118 -6.66 -8.32 7.69
CA ILE A 118 -7.03 -8.75 9.06
C ILE A 118 -8.43 -9.36 9.05
N ARG A 119 -9.38 -8.68 8.44
CA ARG A 119 -10.74 -9.19 8.31
C ARG A 119 -10.82 -10.48 7.50
N CYS A 120 -10.06 -10.59 6.42
CA CYS A 120 -9.95 -11.80 5.62
C CYS A 120 -9.50 -12.99 6.48
N LEU A 121 -8.41 -12.81 7.23
CA LEU A 121 -7.84 -13.86 8.08
C LEU A 121 -8.80 -14.27 9.21
N ASP A 122 -9.49 -13.31 9.83
CA ASP A 122 -10.49 -13.58 10.87
C ASP A 122 -11.69 -14.38 10.34
N GLU A 123 -12.20 -14.01 9.15
CA GLU A 123 -13.31 -14.74 8.52
C GLU A 123 -12.90 -16.16 8.14
N ILE A 124 -11.68 -16.36 7.61
CA ILE A 124 -11.13 -17.68 7.31
C ILE A 124 -10.99 -18.52 8.59
N ALA A 125 -10.39 -17.95 9.66
CA ALA A 125 -10.22 -18.64 10.94
C ALA A 125 -11.56 -19.09 11.51
N GLU A 126 -12.56 -18.22 11.47
CA GLU A 126 -13.92 -18.53 11.96
C GLU A 126 -14.57 -19.62 11.11
N GLN A 127 -14.40 -19.63 9.80
CA GLN A 127 -14.97 -20.66 8.94
C GLN A 127 -14.31 -22.05 9.17
N VAL A 128 -12.98 -22.10 9.39
CA VAL A 128 -12.30 -23.34 9.77
C VAL A 128 -12.80 -23.84 11.12
N ARG A 129 -12.96 -22.92 12.09
CA ARG A 129 -13.49 -23.26 13.42
C ARG A 129 -14.89 -23.86 13.33
N ARG A 130 -15.77 -23.28 12.52
CA ARG A 130 -17.15 -23.78 12.33
C ARG A 130 -17.20 -25.13 11.65
N SER A 131 -16.35 -25.33 10.64
CA SER A 131 -16.40 -26.53 9.80
C SER A 131 -15.69 -27.72 10.39
N LEU A 132 -14.57 -27.51 11.10
CA LEU A 132 -13.69 -28.57 11.57
C LEU A 132 -13.43 -28.54 13.09
N ASN A 133 -13.99 -27.55 13.82
CA ASN A 133 -13.74 -27.29 15.22
C ASN A 133 -12.24 -27.11 15.55
N LEU A 134 -11.49 -26.48 14.61
CA LEU A 134 -10.07 -26.20 14.76
C LEU A 134 -9.84 -24.69 14.86
N SER A 135 -8.93 -24.29 15.74
CA SER A 135 -8.50 -22.90 15.88
C SER A 135 -7.15 -22.70 15.18
N LEU A 136 -7.08 -21.76 14.25
CA LEU A 136 -5.87 -21.38 13.53
C LEU A 136 -5.42 -19.99 13.93
N THR A 137 -4.12 -19.76 13.93
CA THR A 137 -3.53 -18.42 14.02
C THR A 137 -3.48 -17.78 12.64
N SER A 138 -3.47 -16.45 12.59
CA SER A 138 -3.31 -15.69 11.33
C SER A 138 -2.05 -16.10 10.57
N VAL A 139 -0.95 -16.36 11.28
CA VAL A 139 0.32 -16.81 10.69
C VAL A 139 0.17 -18.15 9.96
N GLN A 140 -0.57 -19.11 10.55
CA GLN A 140 -0.81 -20.39 9.90
C GLN A 140 -1.61 -20.26 8.61
N ILE A 141 -2.65 -19.40 8.63
CA ILE A 141 -3.47 -19.11 7.45
C ILE A 141 -2.61 -18.41 6.37
N GLU A 142 -1.84 -17.39 6.74
CA GLU A 142 -0.95 -16.70 5.81
C GLU A 142 0.08 -17.62 5.17
N ASN A 143 0.66 -18.58 5.92
CA ASN A 143 1.62 -19.55 5.37
C ASN A 143 0.97 -20.41 4.28
N VAL A 144 -0.27 -20.87 4.48
CA VAL A 144 -1.02 -21.59 3.44
C VAL A 144 -1.27 -20.71 2.22
N LEU A 145 -1.72 -19.45 2.42
CA LEU A 145 -1.99 -18.52 1.33
C LEU A 145 -0.74 -18.15 0.53
N ARG A 146 0.43 -18.13 1.18
CA ARG A 146 1.73 -17.89 0.52
C ARG A 146 2.32 -19.14 -0.14
N GLY A 147 1.70 -20.31 0.02
CA GLY A 147 2.23 -21.59 -0.46
C GLY A 147 3.50 -22.03 0.27
N SER A 148 3.71 -21.58 1.51
CA SER A 148 4.84 -22.00 2.33
C SER A 148 4.71 -23.50 2.68
N PRO A 149 5.83 -24.24 2.81
CA PRO A 149 5.78 -25.63 3.27
C PRO A 149 5.13 -25.71 4.66
N ASP A 150 4.15 -26.58 4.80
CA ASP A 150 3.44 -26.84 6.06
C ASP A 150 3.00 -28.29 6.15
N SER A 151 2.64 -28.73 7.37
CA SER A 151 2.10 -30.07 7.66
C SER A 151 0.58 -30.07 7.88
N MET A 152 -0.12 -29.04 7.41
CA MET A 152 -1.55 -28.85 7.63
C MET A 152 -2.37 -29.86 6.81
N ASP A 153 -3.46 -30.37 7.40
CA ASP A 153 -4.42 -31.25 6.73
C ASP A 153 -4.99 -30.58 5.45
N ASP A 154 -5.08 -31.34 4.37
CA ASP A 154 -5.52 -30.83 3.07
C ASP A 154 -6.97 -30.31 3.10
N ARG A 155 -7.83 -30.83 3.98
CA ARG A 155 -9.19 -30.29 4.17
C ARG A 155 -9.16 -28.89 4.75
N VAL A 156 -8.23 -28.61 5.68
CA VAL A 156 -8.05 -27.27 6.24
C VAL A 156 -7.56 -26.31 5.15
N LYS A 157 -6.54 -26.73 4.37
CA LYS A 157 -6.03 -25.95 3.23
C LYS A 157 -7.12 -25.64 2.21
N ALA A 158 -7.95 -26.61 1.87
CA ALA A 158 -9.06 -26.42 0.93
C ALA A 158 -10.07 -25.37 1.42
N ILE A 159 -10.39 -25.35 2.72
CA ILE A 159 -11.25 -24.31 3.29
C ILE A 159 -10.58 -22.94 3.20
N ILE A 160 -9.31 -22.82 3.63
CA ILE A 160 -8.56 -21.56 3.58
C ILE A 160 -8.54 -20.99 2.16
N GLN A 161 -8.18 -21.80 1.16
CA GLN A 161 -8.10 -21.38 -0.24
C GLN A 161 -9.46 -20.97 -0.81
N ARG A 162 -10.51 -21.73 -0.50
CA ARG A 162 -11.87 -21.40 -0.92
C ARG A 162 -12.34 -20.07 -0.35
N GLU A 163 -12.19 -19.86 0.94
CA GLU A 163 -12.62 -18.63 1.61
C GLU A 163 -11.81 -17.42 1.15
N ALA A 164 -10.49 -17.58 0.96
CA ALA A 164 -9.62 -16.55 0.39
C ALA A 164 -10.10 -16.16 -1.03
N GLY A 165 -10.43 -17.13 -1.89
CA GLY A 165 -10.98 -16.86 -3.21
C GLY A 165 -12.35 -16.17 -3.18
N LEU A 166 -13.20 -16.49 -2.19
CA LEU A 166 -14.46 -15.77 -1.98
C LEU A 166 -14.20 -14.31 -1.55
N TYR A 167 -13.23 -14.12 -0.68
CA TYR A 167 -12.85 -12.79 -0.21
C TYR A 167 -12.26 -11.93 -1.34
N ALA A 168 -11.38 -12.49 -2.16
CA ALA A 168 -10.83 -11.82 -3.34
C ALA A 168 -11.94 -11.37 -4.30
N ARG A 169 -12.92 -12.23 -4.59
CA ARG A 169 -14.10 -11.85 -5.40
C ARG A 169 -14.91 -10.72 -4.78
N ARG A 170 -15.05 -10.70 -3.45
CA ARG A 170 -15.73 -9.61 -2.74
C ARG A 170 -14.99 -8.27 -2.90
N ILE A 171 -13.65 -8.28 -2.85
CA ILE A 171 -12.84 -7.08 -3.14
C ILE A 171 -13.10 -6.61 -4.58
N LEU A 172 -13.03 -7.49 -5.57
CA LEU A 172 -13.29 -7.13 -6.97
C LEU A 172 -14.70 -6.57 -7.19
N SER A 173 -15.72 -7.15 -6.55
CA SER A 173 -17.10 -6.65 -6.60
C SER A 173 -17.20 -5.25 -5.99
N ALA A 174 -16.56 -5.02 -4.83
CA ALA A 174 -16.57 -3.72 -4.18
C ALA A 174 -15.82 -2.64 -4.99
N ILE A 175 -14.75 -3.01 -5.70
CA ILE A 175 -14.07 -2.11 -6.66
C ILE A 175 -15.02 -1.73 -7.80
N ALA A 176 -15.75 -2.69 -8.35
CA ALA A 176 -16.73 -2.45 -9.41
C ALA A 176 -17.90 -1.57 -8.93
N GLU A 177 -18.42 -1.81 -7.73
CA GLU A 177 -19.46 -0.99 -7.08
C GLU A 177 -18.99 0.45 -6.82
N ALA A 178 -17.69 0.66 -6.61
CA ALA A 178 -17.10 1.99 -6.52
C ALA A 178 -16.97 2.71 -7.88
N GLY A 179 -17.47 2.10 -8.97
CA GLY A 179 -17.46 2.66 -10.32
C GLY A 179 -16.16 2.41 -11.09
N LEU A 180 -15.34 1.45 -10.65
CA LEU A 180 -14.07 1.09 -11.27
C LEU A 180 -14.16 -0.32 -11.86
N ASP A 181 -14.37 -0.45 -13.18
CA ASP A 181 -14.51 -1.75 -13.84
C ASP A 181 -13.14 -2.35 -14.19
N CYS A 182 -12.75 -3.38 -13.43
CA CYS A 182 -11.51 -4.13 -13.63
C CYS A 182 -11.44 -4.88 -14.99
N ARG A 183 -12.53 -4.97 -15.74
CA ARG A 183 -12.54 -5.56 -17.09
C ARG A 183 -12.21 -4.53 -18.16
N ALA A 184 -12.40 -3.25 -17.85
CA ALA A 184 -12.18 -2.14 -18.78
C ALA A 184 -10.83 -1.46 -18.62
N MET A 185 -10.15 -1.69 -17.49
CA MET A 185 -8.88 -1.04 -17.13
C MET A 185 -7.95 -2.03 -16.43
N PRO A 186 -6.63 -1.97 -16.66
CA PRO A 186 -5.66 -2.72 -15.88
C PRO A 186 -5.76 -2.37 -14.39
N VAL A 187 -5.56 -3.39 -13.55
CA VAL A 187 -5.54 -3.24 -12.08
C VAL A 187 -4.17 -3.63 -11.56
N VAL A 188 -3.59 -2.78 -10.74
CA VAL A 188 -2.36 -3.08 -10.00
C VAL A 188 -2.71 -3.29 -8.55
N PHE A 189 -2.58 -4.53 -8.09
CA PHE A 189 -2.71 -4.87 -6.68
C PHE A 189 -1.37 -4.71 -5.97
N LEU A 190 -1.37 -4.00 -4.87
CA LEU A 190 -0.19 -3.72 -4.05
C LEU A 190 -0.52 -3.86 -2.57
N GLY A 191 0.47 -3.63 -1.71
CA GLY A 191 0.34 -3.84 -0.28
C GLY A 191 0.59 -5.29 0.16
N GLY A 192 0.54 -5.53 1.46
CA GLY A 192 0.81 -6.84 2.05
C GLY A 192 -0.18 -7.93 1.65
N GLY A 193 -1.40 -7.55 1.28
CA GLY A 193 -2.46 -8.45 0.85
C GLY A 193 -2.54 -8.72 -0.65
N ALA A 194 -1.67 -8.11 -1.47
CA ALA A 194 -1.73 -8.29 -2.92
C ALA A 194 -1.62 -9.75 -3.38
N GLY A 195 -0.93 -10.59 -2.59
CA GLY A 195 -0.82 -12.03 -2.84
C GLY A 195 -2.16 -12.80 -2.83
N LEU A 196 -3.21 -12.24 -2.21
CA LEU A 196 -4.57 -12.80 -2.23
C LEU A 196 -5.22 -12.74 -3.62
N MET A 197 -4.72 -11.86 -4.49
CA MET A 197 -5.31 -11.59 -5.82
C MET A 197 -4.62 -12.38 -6.95
N LYS A 198 -3.75 -13.33 -6.61
CA LYS A 198 -3.04 -14.21 -7.56
C LYS A 198 -3.88 -15.37 -8.03
#